data_ec24a8d608e72e577aead01470a62c8e
#
_entry.id   ec24a8d608e72e577aead01470a62c8e
#
_cell.length_a   1.000
_cell.length_b   1.000
_cell.length_c   1.000
_cell.angle_alpha   90.00
_cell.angle_beta   90.00
_cell.angle_gamma   90.00
#
_symmetry.space_group_name_H-M   'P 1'
#
loop_
_entity.id
_entity.type
_entity.pdbx_description
1 polymer ?
#
loop_
_entity_poly.entity_id
_entity_poly.type
_entity_poly.pdbx_seq_one_letter_code
_entity_poly.pdbx_strand_id
1 'polypeptide(L)'
;MDKRILVPTDFSKNALNAVRYALDLYKKLHCEFYFLNVFRLDSYTTSSLLVPEPGSAEYEKAKAKSEEEFAKLLEMIALHQDNHKHSYYTISSFNFLSEALKQTIAHKDIDLVIMGTQGASGTKGVIFGSNTVNTMEKVRACPVLAIPENVRYTSPKEIVFPTDYKSTYKRKELNYLLEIAQLHQAHIRVIYVSKKMDLTEEQENNKRLLKEILETVDHSFHTICEKDISYGITSFAESKKSDMIAFINRKHYFFGSIFSRPLVKEIGYNATVPILALH
;
A
#
# COMPACT_ATOMS: atom_id res chain seq x y z
N MET A 1 -16.06 -7.51 -13.39
CA MET A 1 -16.16 -7.64 -11.91
C MET A 1 -15.72 -6.31 -11.34
N ASP A 2 -16.44 -5.83 -10.35
CA ASP A 2 -16.09 -4.58 -9.68
C ASP A 2 -14.83 -4.81 -8.83
N LYS A 3 -13.96 -3.81 -8.79
CA LYS A 3 -12.74 -3.90 -8.01
C LYS A 3 -13.04 -3.69 -6.52
N ARG A 4 -12.54 -4.58 -5.68
CA ARG A 4 -12.76 -4.55 -4.22
C ARG A 4 -11.56 -3.99 -3.51
N ILE A 5 -11.72 -2.83 -2.90
CA ILE A 5 -10.64 -2.08 -2.27
C ILE A 5 -10.91 -1.99 -0.76
N LEU A 6 -9.95 -2.46 0.04
CA LEU A 6 -10.00 -2.37 1.49
C LEU A 6 -9.20 -1.16 1.97
N VAL A 7 -9.85 -0.28 2.73
CA VAL A 7 -9.21 0.91 3.30
C VAL A 7 -9.33 0.87 4.82
N PRO A 8 -8.31 0.39 5.53
CA PRO A 8 -8.30 0.48 6.99
C PRO A 8 -8.18 1.92 7.43
N THR A 9 -8.97 2.30 8.44
CA THR A 9 -9.04 3.66 8.96
C THR A 9 -9.11 3.69 10.48
N ASP A 10 -8.39 4.62 11.08
CA ASP A 10 -8.53 5.05 12.47
C ASP A 10 -9.13 6.46 12.56
N PHE A 11 -9.71 6.92 11.44
CA PHE A 11 -10.30 8.25 11.25
C PHE A 11 -9.32 9.41 11.42
N SER A 12 -8.03 9.15 11.52
CA SER A 12 -6.99 10.18 11.54
C SER A 12 -6.93 10.94 10.19
N LYS A 13 -6.33 12.12 10.20
CA LYS A 13 -6.14 12.93 8.98
C LYS A 13 -5.42 12.15 7.88
N ASN A 14 -4.44 11.31 8.25
CA ASN A 14 -3.72 10.49 7.30
C ASN A 14 -4.60 9.36 6.73
N ALA A 15 -5.38 8.69 7.57
CA ALA A 15 -6.33 7.68 7.10
C ALA A 15 -7.39 8.29 6.16
N LEU A 16 -7.92 9.47 6.50
CA LEU A 16 -8.86 10.20 5.63
C LEU A 16 -8.21 10.64 4.30
N ASN A 17 -6.92 11.01 4.33
CA ASN A 17 -6.17 11.28 3.11
C ASN A 17 -6.04 10.03 2.21
N ALA A 18 -5.78 8.87 2.81
CA ALA A 18 -5.72 7.59 2.10
C ALA A 18 -7.09 7.22 1.49
N VAL A 19 -8.20 7.46 2.20
CA VAL A 19 -9.55 7.29 1.65
C VAL A 19 -9.74 8.14 0.40
N ARG A 20 -9.47 9.45 0.47
CA ARG A 20 -9.61 10.37 -0.67
C ARG A 20 -8.74 9.95 -1.84
N TYR A 21 -7.48 9.59 -1.55
CA TYR A 21 -6.56 9.10 -2.57
C TYR A 21 -7.10 7.85 -3.27
N ALA A 22 -7.65 6.90 -2.52
CA ALA A 22 -8.23 5.65 -3.05
C ALA A 22 -9.42 5.93 -3.98
N LEU A 23 -10.33 6.80 -3.58
CA LEU A 23 -11.50 7.20 -4.38
C LEU A 23 -11.09 7.87 -5.68
N ASP A 24 -10.11 8.77 -5.63
CA ASP A 24 -9.61 9.48 -6.81
C ASP A 24 -8.82 8.58 -7.76
N LEU A 25 -7.99 7.67 -7.22
CA LEU A 25 -7.17 6.73 -8.00
C LEU A 25 -8.05 5.86 -8.89
N TYR A 26 -9.19 5.43 -8.38
CA TYR A 26 -10.10 4.49 -9.05
C TYR A 26 -11.41 5.15 -9.53
N LYS A 27 -11.49 6.48 -9.58
CA LYS A 27 -12.73 7.20 -9.93
C LYS A 27 -13.36 6.81 -11.26
N LYS A 28 -12.59 6.26 -12.19
CA LYS A 28 -13.07 5.86 -13.52
C LYS A 28 -13.62 4.42 -13.56
N LEU A 29 -13.36 3.60 -12.55
CA LEU A 29 -13.72 2.19 -12.48
C LEU A 29 -14.91 1.96 -11.55
N HIS A 30 -15.63 0.86 -11.77
CA HIS A 30 -16.59 0.37 -10.80
C HIS A 30 -15.85 -0.30 -9.64
N CYS A 31 -16.08 0.20 -8.42
CA CYS A 31 -15.37 -0.26 -7.23
C CYS A 31 -16.30 -0.42 -6.03
N GLU A 32 -16.03 -1.45 -5.25
CA GLU A 32 -16.56 -1.64 -3.91
C GLU A 32 -15.48 -1.23 -2.90
N PHE A 33 -15.72 -0.19 -2.12
CA PHE A 33 -14.80 0.25 -1.07
C PHE A 33 -15.27 -0.28 0.28
N TYR A 34 -14.40 -1.01 0.94
CA TYR A 34 -14.60 -1.54 2.28
C TYR A 34 -13.76 -0.72 3.26
N PHE A 35 -14.39 0.08 4.10
CA PHE A 35 -13.72 0.84 5.16
C PHE A 35 -13.69 0.00 6.43
N LEU A 36 -12.49 -0.32 6.92
CA LEU A 36 -12.29 -1.17 8.10
C LEU A 36 -11.76 -0.34 9.26
N ASN A 37 -12.50 -0.29 10.36
CA ASN A 37 -12.01 0.22 11.63
C ASN A 37 -11.85 -0.92 12.62
N VAL A 38 -10.68 -0.97 13.28
CA VAL A 38 -10.45 -1.87 14.40
C VAL A 38 -10.50 -1.07 15.70
N PHE A 39 -11.38 -1.44 16.60
CA PHE A 39 -11.53 -0.79 17.90
C PHE A 39 -11.06 -1.70 19.04
N ARG A 40 -10.61 -1.08 20.11
CA ARG A 40 -10.19 -1.74 21.36
C ARG A 40 -10.85 -1.01 22.52
N LEU A 41 -10.90 -1.68 23.65
CA LEU A 41 -11.38 -1.06 24.89
C LEU A 41 -10.21 -0.39 25.62
N ASP A 42 -10.42 0.81 26.13
CA ASP A 42 -9.39 1.59 26.84
C ASP A 42 -8.92 0.91 28.14
N SER A 43 -9.76 0.04 28.74
CA SER A 43 -9.47 -0.75 29.93
C SER A 43 -8.77 -2.07 29.65
N TYR A 44 -8.53 -2.42 28.38
CA TYR A 44 -7.95 -3.71 27.99
C TYR A 44 -6.42 -3.63 28.03
N THR A 45 -5.83 -3.96 29.18
CA THR A 45 -4.40 -4.23 29.26
C THR A 45 -4.17 -5.71 29.00
N THR A 46 -3.00 -6.06 28.43
CA THR A 46 -2.59 -7.46 28.16
C THR A 46 -2.58 -8.35 29.39
N SER A 47 -2.75 -7.78 30.60
CA SER A 47 -2.86 -8.46 31.88
C SER A 47 -4.29 -8.76 32.31
N SER A 48 -5.30 -8.23 31.59
CA SER A 48 -6.71 -8.52 31.90
C SER A 48 -7.10 -9.87 31.31
N LEU A 49 -7.41 -10.85 32.16
CA LEU A 49 -7.90 -12.17 31.76
C LEU A 49 -9.34 -12.19 31.21
N LEU A 50 -10.04 -11.08 31.29
CA LEU A 50 -11.43 -10.94 30.81
C LEU A 50 -11.40 -10.39 29.41
N VAL A 51 -11.68 -11.24 28.41
CA VAL A 51 -11.99 -10.80 27.05
C VAL A 51 -13.36 -10.14 27.10
N PRO A 52 -13.50 -8.86 26.68
CA PRO A 52 -14.82 -8.23 26.60
C PRO A 52 -15.68 -9.02 25.65
N GLU A 53 -16.79 -9.52 26.15
CA GLU A 53 -17.74 -10.25 25.33
C GLU A 53 -18.62 -9.26 24.54
N PRO A 54 -18.99 -9.61 23.28
CA PRO A 54 -20.06 -8.89 22.59
C PRO A 54 -21.28 -8.81 23.49
N GLY A 55 -21.86 -7.60 23.64
CA GLY A 55 -22.98 -7.32 24.56
C GLY A 55 -22.58 -6.68 25.90
N SER A 56 -21.27 -6.60 26.24
CA SER A 56 -20.84 -5.77 27.37
C SER A 56 -21.03 -4.28 27.06
N ALA A 57 -21.31 -3.45 28.06
CA ALA A 57 -21.53 -2.01 27.91
C ALA A 57 -20.34 -1.30 27.25
N GLU A 58 -19.12 -1.70 27.60
CA GLU A 58 -17.88 -1.14 27.06
C GLU A 58 -17.69 -1.53 25.58
N TYR A 59 -17.99 -2.79 25.23
CA TYR A 59 -17.93 -3.26 23.84
C TYR A 59 -18.91 -2.48 22.96
N GLU A 60 -20.20 -2.40 23.38
CA GLU A 60 -21.24 -1.72 22.60
C GLU A 60 -20.95 -0.22 22.47
N LYS A 61 -20.39 0.43 23.50
CA LYS A 61 -19.97 1.82 23.44
C LYS A 61 -18.82 2.03 22.43
N ALA A 62 -17.82 1.17 22.43
CA ALA A 62 -16.69 1.28 21.51
C ALA A 62 -17.12 1.01 20.04
N LYS A 63 -18.01 0.04 19.85
CA LYS A 63 -18.62 -0.26 18.55
C LYS A 63 -19.47 0.91 18.05
N ALA A 64 -20.35 1.46 18.89
CA ALA A 64 -21.18 2.62 18.53
C ALA A 64 -20.33 3.84 18.13
N LYS A 65 -19.23 4.08 18.83
CA LYS A 65 -18.27 5.13 18.45
C LYS A 65 -17.68 4.90 17.06
N SER A 66 -17.28 3.66 16.75
CA SER A 66 -16.77 3.31 15.41
C SER A 66 -17.84 3.54 14.33
N GLU A 67 -19.09 3.17 14.60
CA GLU A 67 -20.22 3.35 13.68
C GLU A 67 -20.56 4.83 13.46
N GLU A 68 -20.50 5.65 14.52
CA GLU A 68 -20.66 7.12 14.43
C GLU A 68 -19.58 7.76 13.56
N GLU A 69 -18.32 7.38 13.74
CA GLU A 69 -17.22 7.89 12.90
C GLU A 69 -17.35 7.44 11.43
N PHE A 70 -17.85 6.24 11.18
CA PHE A 70 -18.18 5.81 9.83
C PHE A 70 -19.31 6.64 9.20
N ALA A 71 -20.35 6.98 9.97
CA ALA A 71 -21.41 7.84 9.45
C ALA A 71 -20.86 9.20 9.01
N LYS A 72 -19.99 9.82 9.81
CA LYS A 72 -19.28 11.06 9.43
C LYS A 72 -18.41 10.89 8.19
N LEU A 73 -17.71 9.76 8.07
CA LEU A 73 -16.89 9.44 6.88
C LEU A 73 -17.74 9.36 5.61
N LEU A 74 -18.85 8.61 5.67
CA LEU A 74 -19.75 8.44 4.52
C LEU A 74 -20.43 9.76 4.13
N GLU A 75 -20.83 10.58 5.11
CA GLU A 75 -21.35 11.92 4.85
C GLU A 75 -20.31 12.82 4.16
N MET A 76 -19.05 12.77 4.63
CA MET A 76 -17.95 13.51 3.98
C MET A 76 -17.71 13.04 2.54
N ILE A 77 -17.80 11.75 2.27
CA ILE A 77 -17.66 11.20 0.92
C ILE A 77 -18.81 11.69 0.04
N ALA A 78 -20.04 11.62 0.51
CA ALA A 78 -21.22 12.06 -0.23
C ALA A 78 -21.17 13.54 -0.60
N LEU A 79 -20.60 14.39 0.30
CA LEU A 79 -20.43 15.81 0.03
C LEU A 79 -19.33 16.13 -1.00
N HIS A 80 -18.33 15.26 -1.15
CA HIS A 80 -17.17 15.53 -2.00
C HIS A 80 -17.18 14.79 -3.34
N GLN A 81 -17.77 13.63 -3.41
CA GLN A 81 -17.73 12.79 -4.61
C GLN A 81 -18.96 11.88 -4.68
N ASP A 82 -20.02 12.36 -5.28
CA ASP A 82 -21.11 11.46 -5.71
C ASP A 82 -20.68 10.72 -6.98
N ASN A 83 -20.06 9.54 -6.79
CA ASN A 83 -19.63 8.69 -7.89
C ASN A 83 -20.48 7.40 -7.94
N HIS A 84 -21.44 7.36 -8.84
CA HIS A 84 -22.34 6.22 -9.05
C HIS A 84 -21.63 4.90 -9.39
N LYS A 85 -20.34 4.93 -9.71
CA LYS A 85 -19.51 3.73 -9.94
C LYS A 85 -18.95 3.14 -8.64
N HIS A 86 -19.09 3.84 -7.51
CA HIS A 86 -18.52 3.41 -6.24
C HIS A 86 -19.63 2.98 -5.28
N SER A 87 -19.41 1.83 -4.64
CA SER A 87 -20.23 1.35 -3.52
C SER A 87 -19.38 1.36 -2.25
N TYR A 88 -19.99 1.70 -1.11
CA TYR A 88 -19.29 1.91 0.15
C TYR A 88 -19.83 0.97 1.22
N TYR A 89 -18.93 0.28 1.90
CA TYR A 89 -19.24 -0.67 2.99
C TYR A 89 -18.35 -0.36 4.19
N THR A 90 -18.90 -0.46 5.38
CA THR A 90 -18.20 -0.23 6.65
C THR A 90 -18.08 -1.50 7.45
N ILE A 91 -16.94 -1.71 8.10
CA ILE A 91 -16.65 -2.88 8.93
C ILE A 91 -16.03 -2.39 10.23
N SER A 92 -16.78 -2.51 11.33
CA SER A 92 -16.27 -2.30 12.69
C SER A 92 -15.84 -3.65 13.26
N SER A 93 -14.57 -3.79 13.64
CA SER A 93 -14.02 -5.06 14.12
C SER A 93 -13.32 -4.89 15.47
N PHE A 94 -13.71 -5.71 16.45
CA PHE A 94 -12.99 -5.86 17.69
C PHE A 94 -11.90 -6.92 17.52
N ASN A 95 -10.72 -6.49 17.04
CA ASN A 95 -9.63 -7.40 16.70
C ASN A 95 -8.30 -6.65 16.66
N PHE A 96 -7.21 -7.38 16.41
CA PHE A 96 -5.97 -6.79 15.95
C PHE A 96 -6.06 -6.47 14.45
N LEU A 97 -5.45 -5.37 14.02
CA LEU A 97 -5.52 -4.93 12.62
C LEU A 97 -5.07 -6.03 11.64
N SER A 98 -4.00 -6.76 11.96
CA SER A 98 -3.48 -7.84 11.12
C SER A 98 -4.47 -8.97 10.89
N GLU A 99 -5.22 -9.35 11.93
CA GLU A 99 -6.22 -10.42 11.83
C GLU A 99 -7.50 -9.93 11.14
N ALA A 100 -7.96 -8.72 11.46
CA ALA A 100 -9.09 -8.11 10.79
C ALA A 100 -8.85 -7.94 9.28
N LEU A 101 -7.66 -7.48 8.89
CA LEU A 101 -7.26 -7.41 7.48
C LEU A 101 -7.30 -8.78 6.80
N LYS A 102 -6.64 -9.79 7.41
CA LYS A 102 -6.59 -11.14 6.87
C LYS A 102 -7.98 -11.74 6.66
N GLN A 103 -8.85 -11.62 7.66
CA GLN A 103 -10.23 -12.11 7.58
C GLN A 103 -11.02 -11.37 6.52
N THR A 104 -10.96 -10.04 6.49
CA THR A 104 -11.69 -9.22 5.51
C THR A 104 -11.23 -9.51 4.09
N ILE A 105 -9.91 -9.61 3.87
CA ILE A 105 -9.34 -9.92 2.55
C ILE A 105 -9.88 -11.25 2.04
N ALA A 106 -9.89 -12.28 2.90
CA ALA A 106 -10.36 -13.62 2.51
C ALA A 106 -11.89 -13.69 2.28
N HIS A 107 -12.69 -13.00 3.14
CA HIS A 107 -14.14 -13.10 3.06
C HIS A 107 -14.76 -12.19 1.99
N LYS A 108 -14.07 -11.13 1.61
CA LYS A 108 -14.56 -10.13 0.62
C LYS A 108 -13.81 -10.20 -0.70
N ASP A 109 -12.89 -11.16 -0.87
CA ASP A 109 -12.04 -11.28 -2.07
C ASP A 109 -11.41 -9.94 -2.46
N ILE A 110 -10.73 -9.30 -1.50
CA ILE A 110 -10.15 -7.96 -1.68
C ILE A 110 -9.01 -8.00 -2.69
N ASP A 111 -9.07 -7.10 -3.65
CA ASP A 111 -8.07 -6.93 -4.69
C ASP A 111 -6.86 -6.09 -4.25
N LEU A 112 -7.08 -5.08 -3.41
CA LEU A 112 -6.06 -4.11 -3.01
C LEU A 112 -6.37 -3.54 -1.64
N VAL A 113 -5.34 -3.42 -0.80
CA VAL A 113 -5.42 -2.63 0.44
C VAL A 113 -4.80 -1.26 0.19
N ILE A 114 -5.51 -0.17 0.54
CA ILE A 114 -4.96 1.21 0.49
C ILE A 114 -5.01 1.79 1.90
N MET A 115 -3.89 2.25 2.43
CA MET A 115 -3.83 2.75 3.80
C MET A 115 -2.88 3.94 3.96
N GLY A 116 -3.10 4.74 5.00
CA GLY A 116 -2.16 5.80 5.37
C GLY A 116 -0.86 5.23 5.93
N THR A 117 0.23 5.97 5.84
CA THR A 117 1.53 5.54 6.36
C THR A 117 1.65 5.70 7.88
N GLN A 118 0.83 6.55 8.50
CA GLN A 118 0.79 6.78 9.96
C GLN A 118 -0.66 6.70 10.47
N GLY A 119 -0.82 6.29 11.71
CA GLY A 119 -2.10 6.35 12.41
C GLY A 119 -2.17 7.52 13.40
N ALA A 120 -3.24 7.58 14.19
CA ALA A 120 -3.49 8.63 15.19
C ALA A 120 -2.37 8.80 16.23
N SER A 121 -1.58 7.77 16.49
CA SER A 121 -0.43 7.78 17.41
C SER A 121 0.90 8.14 16.75
N GLY A 122 0.89 8.66 15.53
CA GLY A 122 2.09 8.90 14.71
C GLY A 122 3.17 9.71 15.44
N THR A 123 4.36 9.15 15.55
CA THR A 123 5.53 9.83 16.13
C THR A 123 6.13 10.77 15.08
N LYS A 124 6.37 12.03 15.45
CA LYS A 124 7.03 13.00 14.57
C LYS A 124 8.37 12.45 14.05
N GLY A 125 8.56 12.51 12.72
CA GLY A 125 9.79 12.04 12.07
C GLY A 125 9.78 10.58 11.62
N VAL A 126 8.74 9.81 11.92
CA VAL A 126 8.54 8.44 11.40
C VAL A 126 7.54 8.51 10.24
N ILE A 127 7.99 8.26 9.02
CA ILE A 127 7.12 8.35 7.83
C ILE A 127 6.18 7.14 7.74
N PHE A 128 6.65 5.94 8.18
CA PHE A 128 5.86 4.71 8.19
C PHE A 128 5.67 4.18 9.60
N GLY A 129 4.43 4.15 10.06
CA GLY A 129 4.04 3.51 11.32
C GLY A 129 4.16 1.99 11.26
N SER A 130 4.28 1.36 12.44
CA SER A 130 4.42 -0.10 12.57
C SER A 130 3.27 -0.88 11.91
N ASN A 131 2.05 -0.37 11.95
CA ASN A 131 0.89 -1.00 11.34
C ASN A 131 1.04 -1.09 9.81
N THR A 132 1.49 -0.01 9.16
CA THR A 132 1.68 0.02 7.71
C THR A 132 2.80 -0.91 7.27
N VAL A 133 3.95 -0.85 7.96
CA VAL A 133 5.08 -1.76 7.69
C VAL A 133 4.65 -3.21 7.87
N ASN A 134 4.00 -3.54 8.99
CA ASN A 134 3.53 -4.90 9.26
C ASN A 134 2.50 -5.37 8.21
N THR A 135 1.62 -4.48 7.76
CA THR A 135 0.64 -4.80 6.71
C THR A 135 1.34 -5.12 5.40
N MET A 136 2.26 -4.26 4.95
CA MET A 136 3.03 -4.49 3.73
C MET A 136 3.90 -5.75 3.79
N GLU A 137 4.43 -6.10 4.97
CA GLU A 137 5.25 -7.31 5.17
C GLU A 137 4.42 -8.60 5.25
N LYS A 138 3.25 -8.57 5.89
CA LYS A 138 2.49 -9.77 6.26
C LYS A 138 1.30 -10.07 5.35
N VAL A 139 0.65 -9.06 4.78
CA VAL A 139 -0.41 -9.27 3.79
C VAL A 139 0.23 -9.75 2.50
N ARG A 140 -0.17 -10.95 2.04
CA ARG A 140 0.37 -11.62 0.85
C ARG A 140 -0.70 -11.98 -0.18
N ALA A 141 -1.95 -11.89 0.21
CA ALA A 141 -3.07 -12.26 -0.65
C ALA A 141 -3.39 -11.20 -1.71
N CYS A 142 -3.08 -9.93 -1.42
CA CYS A 142 -3.27 -8.81 -2.35
C CYS A 142 -2.20 -7.74 -2.13
N PRO A 143 -1.97 -6.83 -3.09
CA PRO A 143 -1.06 -5.70 -2.93
C PRO A 143 -1.50 -4.74 -1.83
N VAL A 144 -0.52 -3.96 -1.34
CA VAL A 144 -0.75 -2.90 -0.36
C VAL A 144 -0.18 -1.59 -0.89
N LEU A 145 -1.04 -0.57 -1.01
CA LEU A 145 -0.66 0.80 -1.37
C LEU A 145 -0.67 1.69 -0.14
N ALA A 146 0.49 2.19 0.26
CA ALA A 146 0.66 3.08 1.39
C ALA A 146 0.76 4.54 0.93
N ILE A 147 -0.09 5.42 1.52
CA ILE A 147 -0.19 6.83 1.15
C ILE A 147 0.42 7.70 2.24
N PRO A 148 1.50 8.45 1.98
CA PRO A 148 2.08 9.39 2.93
C PRO A 148 1.12 10.53 3.30
N GLU A 149 1.22 11.04 4.55
CA GLU A 149 0.29 12.02 5.10
C GLU A 149 0.18 13.29 4.26
N ASN A 150 1.32 13.76 3.75
CA ASN A 150 1.39 15.02 3.01
C ASN A 150 1.16 14.88 1.50
N VAL A 151 0.95 13.66 1.00
CA VAL A 151 0.70 13.41 -0.42
C VAL A 151 -0.78 13.58 -0.71
N ARG A 152 -1.10 14.50 -1.61
CA ARG A 152 -2.45 14.64 -2.18
C ARG A 152 -2.49 13.88 -3.50
N TYR A 153 -3.68 13.41 -3.86
CA TYR A 153 -3.84 12.70 -5.11
C TYR A 153 -3.48 13.59 -6.31
N THR A 154 -2.61 13.05 -7.14
CA THR A 154 -2.39 13.45 -8.53
C THR A 154 -2.44 12.18 -9.36
N SER A 155 -2.96 12.26 -10.59
CA SER A 155 -2.96 11.08 -11.47
C SER A 155 -1.51 10.63 -11.70
N PRO A 156 -1.11 9.43 -11.26
CA PRO A 156 0.27 8.99 -11.39
C PRO A 156 0.69 8.94 -12.86
N LYS A 157 1.82 9.56 -13.20
CA LYS A 157 2.40 9.58 -14.54
C LYS A 157 3.77 8.92 -14.58
N GLU A 158 4.48 8.92 -13.46
CA GLU A 158 5.83 8.39 -13.34
C GLU A 158 5.90 7.40 -12.18
N ILE A 159 6.08 6.10 -12.49
CA ILE A 159 6.18 5.03 -11.48
C ILE A 159 7.58 4.44 -11.53
N VAL A 160 8.30 4.48 -10.41
CA VAL A 160 9.60 3.82 -10.27
C VAL A 160 9.40 2.38 -9.83
N PHE A 161 10.03 1.45 -10.55
CA PHE A 161 10.02 0.02 -10.23
C PHE A 161 11.45 -0.49 -10.04
N PRO A 162 11.97 -0.52 -8.80
CA PRO A 162 13.29 -1.04 -8.51
C PRO A 162 13.36 -2.56 -8.64
N THR A 163 14.48 -3.04 -9.19
CA THR A 163 14.75 -4.46 -9.41
C THR A 163 16.23 -4.77 -9.25
N ASP A 164 16.57 -6.00 -8.84
CA ASP A 164 17.92 -6.55 -8.87
C ASP A 164 18.10 -7.59 -10.00
N TYR A 165 17.04 -7.90 -10.74
CA TYR A 165 16.97 -8.92 -11.78
C TYR A 165 17.37 -10.35 -11.35
N LYS A 166 17.55 -10.63 -10.04
CA LYS A 166 17.95 -11.95 -9.55
C LYS A 166 16.84 -12.98 -9.56
N SER A 167 15.61 -12.57 -9.77
CA SER A 167 14.47 -13.47 -9.78
C SER A 167 13.61 -13.23 -11.01
N THR A 168 13.03 -14.31 -11.54
CA THR A 168 12.05 -14.24 -12.62
C THR A 168 10.77 -13.58 -12.15
N TYR A 169 10.19 -12.73 -12.99
CA TYR A 169 8.92 -12.09 -12.76
C TYR A 169 7.78 -12.89 -13.38
N LYS A 170 6.66 -12.98 -12.67
CA LYS A 170 5.41 -13.53 -13.22
C LYS A 170 4.46 -12.38 -13.50
N ARG A 171 3.79 -12.43 -14.65
CA ARG A 171 2.81 -11.40 -15.04
C ARG A 171 1.78 -11.13 -13.93
N LYS A 172 1.29 -12.18 -13.26
CA LYS A 172 0.33 -12.04 -12.17
C LYS A 172 0.82 -11.19 -10.99
N GLU A 173 2.14 -11.20 -10.70
CA GLU A 173 2.75 -10.39 -9.63
C GLU A 173 2.77 -8.90 -10.00
N LEU A 174 2.74 -8.57 -11.29
CA LEU A 174 2.81 -7.21 -11.82
C LEU A 174 1.45 -6.67 -12.28
N ASN A 175 0.39 -7.48 -12.25
CA ASN A 175 -0.93 -7.08 -12.79
C ASN A 175 -1.43 -5.75 -12.25
N TYR A 176 -1.29 -5.49 -10.93
CA TYR A 176 -1.74 -4.23 -10.34
C TYR A 176 -0.89 -3.02 -10.72
N LEU A 177 0.42 -3.23 -10.92
CA LEU A 177 1.30 -2.19 -11.45
C LEU A 177 0.90 -1.85 -12.90
N LEU A 178 0.70 -2.87 -13.72
CA LEU A 178 0.28 -2.70 -15.12
C LEU A 178 -1.09 -2.02 -15.21
N GLU A 179 -2.03 -2.44 -14.35
CA GLU A 179 -3.36 -1.83 -14.30
C GLU A 179 -3.30 -0.34 -13.96
N ILE A 180 -2.57 0.04 -12.91
CA ILE A 180 -2.40 1.46 -12.53
C ILE A 180 -1.73 2.22 -13.67
N ALA A 181 -0.70 1.66 -14.28
CA ALA A 181 -0.01 2.28 -15.39
C ALA A 181 -0.94 2.51 -16.60
N GLN A 182 -1.75 1.51 -16.95
CA GLN A 182 -2.72 1.62 -18.05
C GLN A 182 -3.84 2.61 -17.73
N LEU A 183 -4.42 2.53 -16.52
CA LEU A 183 -5.54 3.39 -16.10
C LEU A 183 -5.18 4.87 -16.13
N HIS A 184 -3.93 5.19 -15.77
CA HIS A 184 -3.43 6.56 -15.64
C HIS A 184 -2.50 6.98 -16.78
N GLN A 185 -2.20 6.08 -17.74
CA GLN A 185 -1.19 6.32 -18.78
C GLN A 185 0.15 6.72 -18.17
N ALA A 186 0.58 5.95 -17.19
CA ALA A 186 1.82 6.17 -16.46
C ALA A 186 2.99 5.45 -17.10
N HIS A 187 4.16 6.08 -17.11
CA HIS A 187 5.43 5.50 -17.53
C HIS A 187 6.06 4.71 -16.38
N ILE A 188 6.45 3.47 -16.62
CA ILE A 188 7.16 2.65 -15.64
C ILE A 188 8.67 2.78 -15.86
N ARG A 189 9.38 3.36 -14.88
CA ARG A 189 10.83 3.45 -14.88
C ARG A 189 11.41 2.31 -14.06
N VAL A 190 11.84 1.26 -14.76
CA VAL A 190 12.55 0.14 -14.14
C VAL A 190 13.96 0.57 -13.80
N ILE A 191 14.37 0.45 -12.54
CA ILE A 191 15.70 0.85 -12.10
C ILE A 191 16.47 -0.32 -11.48
N TYR A 192 17.73 -0.46 -11.89
CA TYR A 192 18.70 -1.33 -11.27
C TYR A 192 19.74 -0.48 -10.54
N VAL A 193 19.80 -0.61 -9.23
CA VAL A 193 20.77 0.10 -8.39
C VAL A 193 21.84 -0.88 -7.92
N SER A 194 23.10 -0.67 -8.28
CA SER A 194 24.19 -1.58 -7.94
C SER A 194 25.54 -0.84 -7.92
N LYS A 195 26.49 -1.39 -7.16
CA LYS A 195 27.90 -0.96 -7.23
C LYS A 195 28.58 -1.36 -8.55
N LYS A 196 28.08 -2.44 -9.17
CA LYS A 196 28.59 -2.97 -10.44
C LYS A 196 27.54 -2.73 -11.52
N MET A 197 28.01 -2.23 -12.68
CA MET A 197 27.10 -1.93 -13.80
C MET A 197 26.72 -3.18 -14.59
N ASP A 198 27.57 -4.21 -14.55
CA ASP A 198 27.39 -5.41 -15.34
C ASP A 198 26.37 -6.35 -14.72
N LEU A 199 25.51 -6.89 -15.56
CA LEU A 199 24.55 -7.92 -15.22
C LEU A 199 25.14 -9.31 -15.53
N THR A 200 24.78 -10.31 -14.74
CA THR A 200 25.05 -11.70 -15.07
C THR A 200 24.11 -12.13 -16.22
N GLU A 201 24.46 -13.24 -16.89
CA GLU A 201 23.61 -13.83 -17.93
C GLU A 201 22.18 -14.11 -17.43
N GLU A 202 22.04 -14.63 -16.20
CA GLU A 202 20.74 -14.85 -15.57
C GLU A 202 19.97 -13.54 -15.36
N GLN A 203 20.63 -12.48 -14.92
CA GLN A 203 20.02 -11.16 -14.74
C GLN A 203 19.58 -10.55 -16.08
N GLU A 204 20.37 -10.70 -17.15
CA GLU A 204 19.99 -10.25 -18.49
C GLU A 204 18.76 -11.01 -19.01
N ASN A 205 18.69 -12.33 -18.78
CA ASN A 205 17.52 -13.12 -19.11
C ASN A 205 16.27 -12.66 -18.36
N ASN A 206 16.38 -12.44 -17.05
CA ASN A 206 15.28 -11.96 -16.23
C ASN A 206 14.83 -10.54 -16.64
N LYS A 207 15.76 -9.66 -17.01
CA LYS A 207 15.47 -8.32 -17.55
C LYS A 207 14.68 -8.40 -18.86
N ARG A 208 15.05 -9.32 -19.77
CA ARG A 208 14.33 -9.54 -21.01
C ARG A 208 12.91 -10.01 -20.76
N LEU A 209 12.71 -11.01 -19.88
CA LEU A 209 11.37 -11.47 -19.48
C LEU A 209 10.54 -10.34 -18.85
N LEU A 210 11.14 -9.51 -18.00
CA LEU A 210 10.45 -8.35 -17.43
C LEU A 210 10.02 -7.37 -18.53
N LYS A 211 10.88 -7.11 -19.50
CA LYS A 211 10.57 -6.25 -20.66
C LYS A 211 9.35 -6.76 -21.43
N GLU A 212 9.28 -8.07 -21.71
CA GLU A 212 8.13 -8.71 -22.38
C GLU A 212 6.82 -8.51 -21.58
N ILE A 213 6.88 -8.61 -20.24
CA ILE A 213 5.70 -8.37 -19.39
C ILE A 213 5.22 -6.91 -19.48
N LEU A 214 6.17 -5.97 -19.57
CA LEU A 214 5.89 -4.53 -19.59
C LEU A 214 5.52 -3.98 -20.98
N GLU A 215 5.57 -4.75 -22.05
CA GLU A 215 5.28 -4.30 -23.43
C GLU A 215 3.92 -3.61 -23.61
N THR A 216 2.96 -3.88 -22.71
CA THR A 216 1.60 -3.31 -22.76
C THR A 216 1.49 -1.89 -22.19
N VAL A 217 2.59 -1.35 -21.64
CA VAL A 217 2.65 -0.02 -21.02
C VAL A 217 3.94 0.69 -21.39
N ASP A 218 3.95 2.00 -21.34
CA ASP A 218 5.16 2.79 -21.54
C ASP A 218 6.17 2.49 -20.43
N HIS A 219 7.40 2.15 -20.81
CA HIS A 219 8.43 1.81 -19.84
C HIS A 219 9.84 2.13 -20.33
N SER A 220 10.76 2.28 -19.39
CA SER A 220 12.20 2.43 -19.67
C SER A 220 13.03 1.74 -18.60
N PHE A 221 14.28 1.37 -18.97
CA PHE A 221 15.23 0.70 -18.06
C PHE A 221 16.39 1.63 -17.76
N HIS A 222 16.76 1.72 -16.49
CA HIS A 222 17.85 2.58 -16.00
C HIS A 222 18.77 1.78 -15.07
N THR A 223 20.06 2.07 -15.14
CA THR A 223 21.07 1.52 -14.23
C THR A 223 21.73 2.67 -13.47
N ILE A 224 21.83 2.53 -12.16
CA ILE A 224 22.36 3.54 -11.26
C ILE A 224 23.53 2.93 -10.49
N CYS A 225 24.70 3.55 -10.60
CA CYS A 225 25.88 3.16 -9.84
C CYS A 225 25.83 3.83 -8.46
N GLU A 226 25.29 3.12 -7.47
CA GLU A 226 25.20 3.59 -6.09
C GLU A 226 25.42 2.43 -5.10
N LYS A 227 26.04 2.73 -3.95
CA LYS A 227 26.29 1.74 -2.89
C LYS A 227 25.08 1.54 -2.01
N ASP A 228 24.37 2.62 -1.72
CA ASP A 228 23.15 2.62 -0.94
C ASP A 228 21.96 2.53 -1.89
N ILE A 229 21.34 1.34 -1.92
CA ILE A 229 20.24 1.05 -2.83
C ILE A 229 19.01 1.90 -2.50
N SER A 230 18.73 2.11 -1.22
CA SER A 230 17.59 2.93 -0.78
C SER A 230 17.76 4.38 -1.21
N TYR A 231 18.93 4.94 -1.02
CA TYR A 231 19.28 6.27 -1.48
C TYR A 231 19.23 6.38 -3.01
N GLY A 232 19.77 5.39 -3.73
CA GLY A 232 19.69 5.36 -5.20
C GLY A 232 18.26 5.36 -5.72
N ILE A 233 17.35 4.60 -5.08
CA ILE A 233 15.94 4.55 -5.44
C ILE A 233 15.24 5.89 -5.17
N THR A 234 15.39 6.43 -3.96
CA THR A 234 14.70 7.67 -3.55
C THR A 234 15.21 8.87 -4.33
N SER A 235 16.52 9.00 -4.49
CA SER A 235 17.15 10.08 -5.27
C SER A 235 16.73 10.04 -6.75
N PHE A 236 16.63 8.84 -7.35
CA PHE A 236 16.12 8.69 -8.70
C PHE A 236 14.64 9.10 -8.79
N ALA A 237 13.80 8.62 -7.85
CA ALA A 237 12.39 8.98 -7.82
C ALA A 237 12.19 10.50 -7.71
N GLU A 238 12.96 11.17 -6.86
CA GLU A 238 12.95 12.64 -6.73
C GLU A 238 13.40 13.32 -8.02
N SER A 239 14.51 12.88 -8.63
CA SER A 239 15.05 13.47 -9.86
C SER A 239 14.07 13.38 -11.04
N LYS A 240 13.24 12.34 -11.08
CA LYS A 240 12.20 12.12 -12.09
C LYS A 240 10.84 12.68 -11.70
N LYS A 241 10.71 13.28 -10.51
CA LYS A 241 9.44 13.75 -9.94
C LYS A 241 8.39 12.63 -9.98
N SER A 242 8.81 11.44 -9.57
CA SER A 242 7.96 10.25 -9.66
C SER A 242 6.78 10.35 -8.70
N ASP A 243 5.64 9.83 -9.14
CA ASP A 243 4.37 9.88 -8.41
C ASP A 243 4.15 8.65 -7.53
N MET A 244 4.92 7.58 -7.75
CA MET A 244 4.79 6.31 -7.03
C MET A 244 6.07 5.49 -7.12
N ILE A 245 6.36 4.72 -6.07
CA ILE A 245 7.35 3.65 -6.09
C ILE A 245 6.61 2.33 -5.93
N ALA A 246 6.79 1.39 -6.86
CA ALA A 246 6.23 0.05 -6.79
C ALA A 246 7.34 -0.99 -6.69
N PHE A 247 7.19 -2.00 -5.84
CA PHE A 247 8.17 -3.09 -5.75
C PHE A 247 7.48 -4.42 -5.38
N ILE A 248 8.12 -5.55 -5.71
CA ILE A 248 7.65 -6.86 -5.28
C ILE A 248 8.25 -7.19 -3.92
N ASN A 249 7.39 -7.44 -2.93
CA ASN A 249 7.78 -7.80 -1.59
C ASN A 249 7.98 -9.33 -1.45
N ARG A 250 9.15 -9.84 -1.83
CA ARG A 250 9.51 -11.27 -1.72
C ARG A 250 10.20 -11.57 -0.40
N LYS A 251 9.80 -12.68 0.26
CA LYS A 251 10.27 -13.06 1.61
C LYS A 251 11.78 -13.25 1.76
N HIS A 252 12.53 -13.60 0.70
CA HIS A 252 13.93 -14.05 0.85
C HIS A 252 14.91 -13.66 -0.27
N TYR A 253 14.50 -12.96 -1.32
CA TYR A 253 15.36 -12.85 -2.52
C TYR A 253 15.70 -11.45 -2.98
N PHE A 254 14.90 -10.41 -2.58
CA PHE A 254 15.06 -9.13 -3.25
C PHE A 254 16.29 -8.33 -2.82
N PHE A 255 16.71 -8.51 -1.60
CA PHE A 255 17.86 -7.76 -1.08
C PHE A 255 18.65 -8.58 -0.07
N GLY A 256 18.96 -9.83 -0.35
CA GLY A 256 19.86 -10.73 0.35
C GLY A 256 20.44 -10.25 1.69
N SER A 257 21.57 -10.78 2.11
CA SER A 257 22.28 -10.39 3.34
C SER A 257 22.75 -8.92 3.44
N ILE A 258 22.43 -8.08 2.43
CA ILE A 258 22.80 -6.66 2.42
C ILE A 258 21.79 -5.81 3.21
N PHE A 259 20.55 -6.28 3.40
CA PHE A 259 19.54 -5.57 4.19
C PHE A 259 19.20 -6.34 5.45
N SER A 260 19.81 -5.93 6.55
CA SER A 260 19.37 -6.25 7.91
C SER A 260 18.00 -5.65 8.24
N ARG A 261 17.44 -4.81 7.35
CA ARG A 261 16.13 -4.16 7.48
C ARG A 261 15.32 -4.35 6.19
N PRO A 262 13.99 -4.65 6.27
CA PRO A 262 13.13 -4.72 5.09
C PRO A 262 13.18 -3.43 4.26
N LEU A 263 13.24 -3.55 2.93
CA LEU A 263 13.24 -2.41 2.00
C LEU A 263 12.08 -1.43 2.28
N VAL A 264 10.93 -1.98 2.68
CA VAL A 264 9.76 -1.22 3.14
C VAL A 264 10.13 -0.18 4.21
N LYS A 265 10.99 -0.56 5.19
CA LYS A 265 11.41 0.38 6.24
C LYS A 265 12.35 1.44 5.69
N GLU A 266 13.29 1.07 4.86
CA GLU A 266 14.32 1.99 4.37
C GLU A 266 13.77 2.99 3.34
N ILE A 267 13.01 2.53 2.36
CA ILE A 267 12.32 3.43 1.41
C ILE A 267 11.25 4.24 2.14
N GLY A 268 10.52 3.61 3.08
CA GLY A 268 9.47 4.27 3.84
C GLY A 268 9.94 5.42 4.71
N TYR A 269 11.17 5.38 5.22
CA TYR A 269 11.74 6.50 5.99
C TYR A 269 11.98 7.77 5.16
N ASN A 270 12.15 7.64 3.85
CA ASN A 270 12.50 8.76 2.97
C ASN A 270 11.50 8.99 1.84
N ALA A 271 10.47 8.14 1.69
CA ALA A 271 9.55 8.24 0.56
C ALA A 271 8.53 9.37 0.77
N THR A 272 8.63 10.36 -0.09
CA THR A 272 7.66 11.46 -0.21
C THR A 272 6.50 11.14 -1.17
N VAL A 273 6.45 9.92 -1.71
CA VAL A 273 5.48 9.44 -2.70
C VAL A 273 4.80 8.15 -2.24
N PRO A 274 3.62 7.81 -2.75
CA PRO A 274 2.96 6.53 -2.50
C PRO A 274 3.84 5.33 -2.80
N ILE A 275 3.69 4.29 -1.97
CA ILE A 275 4.45 3.04 -2.12
C ILE A 275 3.50 1.87 -2.33
N LEU A 276 3.64 1.18 -3.46
CA LEU A 276 2.90 -0.03 -3.83
C LEU A 276 3.75 -1.27 -3.60
N ALA A 277 3.41 -2.05 -2.58
CA ALA A 277 3.99 -3.36 -2.33
C ALA A 277 3.17 -4.44 -3.06
N LEU A 278 3.77 -5.09 -4.04
CA LEU A 278 3.23 -6.21 -4.82
C LEU A 278 3.63 -7.55 -4.17
N HIS A 279 2.87 -8.62 -4.43
CA HIS A 279 3.12 -9.95 -3.86
C HIS A 279 3.00 -11.06 -4.89
#